data_00f09633cc426dbf89876d0ea2b354fd
#
_entry.id   00f09633cc426dbf89876d0ea2b354fd
#
_cell.length_a   1.000
_cell.length_b   1.000
_cell.length_c   1.000
_cell.angle_alpha   90.00
_cell.angle_beta   90.00
_cell.angle_gamma   90.00
#
_symmetry.space_group_name_H-M   'P 1'
#
loop_
_entity.id
_entity.type
_entity.pdbx_description
1 polymer ?
#
loop_
_entity_poly.entity_id
_entity_poly.type
_entity_poly.pdbx_seq_one_letter_code
_entity_poly.pdbx_strand_id
1 'polypeptide(L)'
;MEAPMDIPIFTSSAVTEQMLSAFDHAGCMVVTGLLNEQERKSISAELAPHMANVRVIEEDDPEQFYPARTRRTTALLTRSNTVAEQLVPHPISTGVCDRFLLPNGEFGYQLHVTAALEVGPGAREQVLHREEDSFTFFPVPRPNLIVASMWAISDFRSDNGATLIVPGSHKWPTERVPESHEIVPAEMPAGSVLFWSGGLLHGAGANTSQDWRYGVILTYSLGWLRQEENQYLDVPAEQVARLSPKVKQIAGFEMYRALGFHDPSSGS
;
A
#
# COMPACT_ATOMS: atom_id res chain seq x y z
N MET A 1 30.48 11.52 0.38
CA MET A 1 29.11 11.01 0.60
C MET A 1 28.33 11.35 -0.65
N GLU A 2 27.72 10.37 -1.27
CA GLU A 2 26.75 10.63 -2.34
C GLU A 2 25.56 11.37 -1.75
N ALA A 3 24.96 12.30 -2.53
CA ALA A 3 23.73 12.96 -2.13
C ALA A 3 22.61 11.92 -1.97
N PRO A 4 21.69 12.11 -1.02
CA PRO A 4 20.53 11.21 -0.90
C PRO A 4 19.75 11.19 -2.21
N MET A 5 19.19 10.03 -2.55
CA MET A 5 18.34 9.90 -3.72
C MET A 5 16.97 10.51 -3.43
N ASP A 6 16.51 11.41 -4.29
CA ASP A 6 15.18 12.00 -4.17
C ASP A 6 14.07 11.02 -4.58
N ILE A 7 12.88 11.23 -4.05
CA ILE A 7 11.67 10.52 -4.50
C ILE A 7 11.23 11.12 -5.84
N PRO A 8 11.18 10.32 -6.94
CA PRO A 8 10.67 10.81 -8.23
C PRO A 8 9.20 11.22 -8.14
N ILE A 9 8.84 12.40 -8.67
CA ILE A 9 7.47 12.93 -8.65
C ILE A 9 6.98 13.12 -10.08
N PHE A 10 5.77 12.63 -10.34
CA PHE A 10 5.11 12.71 -11.64
C PHE A 10 3.69 13.26 -11.52
N THR A 11 3.22 13.86 -12.61
CA THR A 11 1.81 14.20 -12.82
C THR A 11 1.38 13.54 -14.12
N SER A 12 0.60 12.47 -14.01
CA SER A 12 0.17 11.70 -15.19
C SER A 12 -1.08 10.90 -14.87
N SER A 13 -1.97 10.81 -15.85
CA SER A 13 -3.16 9.94 -15.78
C SER A 13 -2.90 8.52 -16.32
N ALA A 14 -1.71 8.25 -16.86
CA ALA A 14 -1.33 6.97 -17.42
C ALA A 14 0.13 6.64 -17.07
N VAL A 15 0.45 5.36 -16.96
CA VAL A 15 1.81 4.88 -16.74
C VAL A 15 2.67 5.20 -17.97
N THR A 16 3.89 5.68 -17.74
CA THR A 16 4.89 5.96 -18.79
C THR A 16 6.17 5.19 -18.53
N GLU A 17 6.95 4.92 -19.56
CA GLU A 17 8.27 4.29 -19.40
C GLU A 17 9.21 5.08 -18.49
N GLN A 18 9.10 6.41 -18.50
CA GLN A 18 9.87 7.26 -17.60
C GLN A 18 9.53 6.99 -16.12
N MET A 19 8.23 6.85 -15.80
CA MET A 19 7.77 6.49 -14.45
C MET A 19 8.28 5.11 -14.03
N LEU A 20 8.16 4.12 -14.91
CA LEU A 20 8.58 2.75 -14.65
C LEU A 20 10.10 2.65 -14.46
N SER A 21 10.88 3.38 -15.27
CA SER A 21 12.33 3.46 -15.12
C SER A 21 12.75 4.14 -13.83
N ALA A 22 12.06 5.22 -13.43
CA ALA A 22 12.33 5.91 -12.18
C ALA A 22 11.99 5.02 -10.97
N PHE A 23 10.87 4.32 -11.03
CA PHE A 23 10.49 3.35 -9.99
C PHE A 23 11.50 2.20 -9.89
N ASP A 24 11.95 1.63 -11.00
CA ASP A 24 12.99 0.58 -11.00
C ASP A 24 14.29 1.08 -10.36
N HIS A 25 14.66 2.34 -10.62
CA HIS A 25 15.88 2.94 -10.09
C HIS A 25 15.77 3.25 -8.60
N ALA A 26 14.74 3.99 -8.19
CA ALA A 26 14.56 4.48 -6.83
C ALA A 26 13.79 3.50 -5.91
N GLY A 27 13.08 2.54 -6.47
CA GLY A 27 12.18 1.65 -5.72
C GLY A 27 10.89 2.33 -5.27
N CYS A 28 10.69 3.61 -5.60
CA CYS A 28 9.49 4.38 -5.24
C CYS A 28 9.24 5.49 -6.24
N MET A 29 8.01 6.03 -6.23
CA MET A 29 7.63 7.27 -6.92
C MET A 29 6.34 7.83 -6.33
N VAL A 30 6.16 9.15 -6.44
CA VAL A 30 4.89 9.83 -6.16
C VAL A 30 4.23 10.20 -7.48
N VAL A 31 2.93 9.95 -7.59
CA VAL A 31 2.10 10.44 -8.72
C VAL A 31 1.02 11.34 -8.15
N THR A 32 1.01 12.60 -8.58
CA THR A 32 0.11 13.62 -8.05
C THR A 32 -1.20 13.71 -8.85
N GLY A 33 -2.29 14.10 -8.16
CA GLY A 33 -3.55 14.46 -8.80
C GLY A 33 -4.37 13.28 -9.34
N LEU A 34 -4.18 12.07 -8.78
CA LEU A 34 -4.93 10.87 -9.22
C LEU A 34 -6.34 10.79 -8.63
N LEU A 35 -6.59 11.39 -7.46
CA LEU A 35 -7.93 11.49 -6.88
C LEU A 35 -8.39 12.94 -6.83
N ASN A 36 -9.58 13.18 -7.32
CA ASN A 36 -10.24 14.46 -7.14
C ASN A 36 -10.86 14.61 -5.74
N GLU A 37 -11.35 15.79 -5.42
CA GLU A 37 -11.94 16.07 -4.10
C GLU A 37 -13.19 15.21 -3.83
N GLN A 38 -14.02 14.96 -4.84
CA GLN A 38 -15.24 14.15 -4.68
C GLN A 38 -14.91 12.69 -4.35
N GLU A 39 -13.95 12.10 -5.03
CA GLU A 39 -13.47 10.72 -4.74
C GLU A 39 -12.92 10.60 -3.32
N ARG A 40 -12.10 11.55 -2.89
CA ARG A 40 -11.57 11.58 -1.51
C ARG A 40 -12.68 11.73 -0.47
N LYS A 41 -13.69 12.58 -0.74
CA LYS A 41 -14.86 12.72 0.14
C LYS A 41 -15.69 11.44 0.21
N SER A 42 -15.88 10.75 -0.92
CA SER A 42 -16.59 9.47 -0.97
C SER A 42 -15.87 8.42 -0.13
N ILE A 43 -14.55 8.25 -0.30
CA ILE A 43 -13.73 7.33 0.50
C ILE A 43 -13.85 7.65 1.99
N SER A 44 -13.70 8.93 2.35
CA SER A 44 -13.80 9.36 3.74
C SER A 44 -15.18 9.08 4.35
N ALA A 45 -16.25 9.35 3.62
CA ALA A 45 -17.62 9.10 4.08
C ALA A 45 -17.93 7.59 4.24
N GLU A 46 -17.48 6.76 3.28
CA GLU A 46 -17.67 5.32 3.32
C GLU A 46 -16.91 4.68 4.48
N LEU A 47 -15.69 5.15 4.77
CA LEU A 47 -14.83 4.58 5.81
C LEU A 47 -15.03 5.19 7.20
N ALA A 48 -15.64 6.37 7.32
CA ALA A 48 -15.85 7.06 8.61
C ALA A 48 -16.52 6.20 9.69
N PRO A 49 -17.59 5.42 9.42
CA PRO A 49 -18.22 4.56 10.44
C PRO A 49 -17.26 3.48 10.97
N HIS A 50 -16.38 2.98 10.10
CA HIS A 50 -15.41 1.94 10.45
C HIS A 50 -14.23 2.51 11.23
N MET A 51 -13.73 3.69 10.85
CA MET A 51 -12.67 4.40 11.55
C MET A 51 -13.11 4.87 12.95
N ALA A 52 -14.34 5.34 13.09
CA ALA A 52 -14.89 5.77 14.39
C ALA A 52 -14.95 4.64 15.42
N ASN A 53 -15.08 3.38 14.99
CA ASN A 53 -15.12 2.22 15.85
C ASN A 53 -13.72 1.68 16.23
N VAL A 54 -12.65 2.21 15.64
CA VAL A 54 -11.28 1.81 15.97
C VAL A 54 -10.88 2.47 17.29
N ARG A 55 -10.52 1.63 18.28
CA ARG A 55 -9.97 2.12 19.55
C ARG A 55 -8.59 2.73 19.29
N VAL A 56 -8.42 3.98 19.68
CA VAL A 56 -7.11 4.63 19.71
C VAL A 56 -6.35 4.15 20.96
N ILE A 57 -5.12 3.69 20.77
CA ILE A 57 -4.20 3.38 21.86
C ILE A 57 -3.50 4.70 22.22
N GLU A 58 -3.67 5.17 23.45
CA GLU A 58 -3.10 6.46 23.89
C GLU A 58 -1.68 6.30 24.45
N GLU A 59 -1.42 5.20 25.13
CA GLU A 59 -0.09 4.89 25.69
C GLU A 59 0.74 4.17 24.64
N ASP A 60 1.92 4.73 24.30
CA ASP A 60 2.80 4.14 23.32
C ASP A 60 3.61 2.99 23.92
N ASP A 61 3.69 1.90 23.20
CA ASP A 61 4.55 0.76 23.48
C ASP A 61 5.57 0.64 22.33
N PRO A 62 6.86 0.89 22.59
CA PRO A 62 7.90 0.81 21.56
C PRO A 62 8.03 -0.57 20.88
N GLU A 63 7.54 -1.65 21.53
CA GLU A 63 7.53 -3.00 20.97
C GLU A 63 6.37 -3.22 19.99
N GLN A 64 5.35 -2.35 20.01
CA GLN A 64 4.23 -2.44 19.08
C GLN A 64 4.63 -1.93 17.70
N PHE A 65 4.27 -2.70 16.67
CA PHE A 65 4.52 -2.33 15.27
C PHE A 65 3.80 -1.03 14.88
N TYR A 66 2.53 -0.89 15.27
CA TYR A 66 1.79 0.35 15.07
C TYR A 66 1.93 1.24 16.31
N PRO A 67 2.44 2.48 16.14
CA PRO A 67 2.53 3.44 17.23
C PRO A 67 1.16 3.76 17.84
N ALA A 68 1.14 4.18 19.11
CA ALA A 68 -0.04 4.81 19.70
C ALA A 68 -0.54 5.97 18.84
N ARG A 69 -1.78 6.35 18.99
CA ARG A 69 -2.46 7.39 18.21
C ARG A 69 -2.55 7.08 16.70
N THR A 70 -2.47 5.81 16.35
CA THR A 70 -2.76 5.31 15.00
C THR A 70 -4.13 4.63 15.01
N ARG A 71 -4.94 4.88 13.97
CA ARG A 71 -6.15 4.11 13.67
C ARG A 71 -5.92 3.32 12.40
N ARG A 72 -6.33 2.07 12.41
CA ARG A 72 -6.24 1.18 11.23
C ARG A 72 -7.54 0.40 11.07
N THR A 73 -8.12 0.44 9.88
CA THR A 73 -9.22 -0.45 9.50
C THR A 73 -8.88 -1.16 8.20
N THR A 74 -9.22 -2.45 8.10
CA THR A 74 -8.96 -3.35 6.95
C THR A 74 -10.27 -3.74 6.26
N ALA A 75 -10.27 -4.77 5.44
CA ALA A 75 -11.43 -5.27 4.71
C ALA A 75 -12.08 -4.18 3.82
N LEU A 76 -11.25 -3.40 3.11
CA LEU A 76 -11.75 -2.24 2.38
C LEU A 76 -12.60 -2.60 1.17
N LEU A 77 -12.49 -3.81 0.62
CA LEU A 77 -13.38 -4.29 -0.44
C LEU A 77 -14.86 -4.34 0.01
N THR A 78 -15.10 -4.49 1.31
CA THR A 78 -16.45 -4.53 1.88
C THR A 78 -16.89 -3.20 2.45
N ARG A 79 -15.93 -2.32 2.80
CA ARG A 79 -16.16 -1.08 3.57
C ARG A 79 -16.22 0.16 2.71
N SER A 80 -15.67 0.10 1.49
CA SER A 80 -15.67 1.24 0.57
C SER A 80 -15.78 0.77 -0.88
N ASN A 81 -16.91 1.08 -1.49
CA ASN A 81 -17.10 0.81 -2.91
C ASN A 81 -16.15 1.64 -3.79
N THR A 82 -15.85 2.87 -3.36
CA THR A 82 -14.90 3.73 -4.07
C THR A 82 -13.49 3.12 -4.06
N VAL A 83 -13.03 2.61 -2.92
CA VAL A 83 -11.74 1.91 -2.85
C VAL A 83 -11.76 0.66 -3.72
N ALA A 84 -12.79 -0.18 -3.58
CA ALA A 84 -12.88 -1.44 -4.29
C ALA A 84 -12.89 -1.26 -5.82
N GLU A 85 -13.70 -0.35 -6.34
CA GLU A 85 -13.95 -0.25 -7.79
C GLU A 85 -13.11 0.82 -8.51
N GLN A 86 -12.50 1.76 -7.77
CA GLN A 86 -11.70 2.84 -8.38
C GLN A 86 -10.22 2.75 -8.03
N LEU A 87 -9.86 2.45 -6.77
CA LEU A 87 -8.46 2.43 -6.35
C LEU A 87 -7.80 1.09 -6.67
N VAL A 88 -8.44 -0.02 -6.30
CA VAL A 88 -7.88 -1.37 -6.52
C VAL A 88 -7.55 -1.62 -7.99
N PRO A 89 -8.45 -1.38 -8.97
CA PRO A 89 -8.14 -1.59 -10.38
C PRO A 89 -7.56 -0.34 -11.08
N HIS A 90 -7.11 0.67 -10.33
CA HIS A 90 -6.66 1.94 -10.93
C HIS A 90 -5.57 1.72 -11.98
N PRO A 91 -5.66 2.31 -13.18
CA PRO A 91 -4.74 2.03 -14.30
C PRO A 91 -3.26 2.26 -13.98
N ILE A 92 -2.93 3.26 -13.14
CA ILE A 92 -1.55 3.48 -12.70
C ILE A 92 -1.08 2.32 -11.82
N SER A 93 -1.90 1.89 -10.83
CA SER A 93 -1.55 0.77 -9.94
C SER A 93 -1.35 -0.52 -10.71
N THR A 94 -2.30 -0.86 -11.58
CA THR A 94 -2.21 -2.08 -12.40
C THR A 94 -1.04 -2.01 -13.38
N GLY A 95 -0.76 -0.86 -13.99
CA GLY A 95 0.38 -0.71 -14.90
C GLY A 95 1.74 -0.87 -14.20
N VAL A 96 1.88 -0.41 -12.95
CA VAL A 96 3.07 -0.68 -12.13
C VAL A 96 3.16 -2.17 -11.79
N CYS A 97 2.05 -2.79 -11.37
CA CYS A 97 1.99 -4.22 -11.09
C CYS A 97 2.30 -5.08 -12.34
N ASP A 98 1.76 -4.72 -13.50
CA ASP A 98 2.03 -5.39 -14.77
C ASP A 98 3.54 -5.39 -15.09
N ARG A 99 4.22 -4.29 -14.84
CA ARG A 99 5.65 -4.17 -15.13
C ARG A 99 6.53 -4.92 -14.13
N PHE A 100 6.18 -4.90 -12.83
CA PHE A 100 7.09 -5.38 -11.79
C PHE A 100 6.69 -6.73 -11.18
N LEU A 101 5.42 -7.13 -11.26
CA LEU A 101 4.96 -8.41 -10.72
C LEU A 101 4.73 -9.48 -11.80
N LEU A 102 4.13 -9.14 -12.96
CA LEU A 102 3.85 -10.14 -13.99
C LEU A 102 5.08 -10.93 -14.49
N PRO A 103 6.30 -10.35 -14.61
CA PRO A 103 7.45 -11.14 -15.01
C PRO A 103 7.75 -12.35 -14.11
N ASN A 104 7.30 -12.31 -12.85
CA ASN A 104 7.48 -13.39 -11.87
C ASN A 104 6.12 -14.02 -11.44
N GLY A 105 5.02 -13.48 -11.92
CA GLY A 105 3.65 -13.90 -11.61
C GLY A 105 2.88 -14.35 -12.84
N GLU A 106 3.42 -15.23 -13.67
CA GLU A 106 2.92 -15.69 -14.99
C GLU A 106 1.39 -15.61 -15.22
N PHE A 107 0.60 -15.98 -14.19
CA PHE A 107 -0.87 -16.00 -14.24
C PHE A 107 -1.53 -14.82 -13.51
N GLY A 108 -0.76 -13.81 -13.11
CA GLY A 108 -1.25 -12.59 -12.50
C GLY A 108 -0.66 -12.27 -11.14
N TYR A 109 -1.14 -11.19 -10.59
CA TYR A 109 -0.90 -10.72 -9.23
C TYR A 109 -2.25 -10.57 -8.51
N GLN A 110 -2.20 -10.43 -7.19
CA GLN A 110 -3.39 -10.30 -6.38
C GLN A 110 -3.23 -9.22 -5.32
N LEU A 111 -4.35 -8.72 -4.83
CA LEU A 111 -4.41 -7.81 -3.68
C LEU A 111 -3.88 -8.53 -2.44
N HIS A 112 -2.89 -7.94 -1.76
CA HIS A 112 -2.21 -8.53 -0.63
C HIS A 112 -2.80 -8.08 0.70
N VAL A 113 -2.93 -6.76 0.88
CA VAL A 113 -3.59 -6.14 2.02
C VAL A 113 -4.24 -4.82 1.63
N THR A 114 -5.33 -4.50 2.30
CA THR A 114 -6.00 -3.20 2.24
C THR A 114 -6.13 -2.60 3.63
N ALA A 115 -5.77 -1.33 3.80
CA ALA A 115 -6.04 -0.65 5.06
C ALA A 115 -6.23 0.85 4.88
N ALA A 116 -7.15 1.40 5.65
CA ALA A 116 -7.23 2.83 5.90
C ALA A 116 -6.49 3.14 7.19
N LEU A 117 -5.62 4.13 7.15
CA LEU A 117 -4.67 4.47 8.20
C LEU A 117 -4.77 5.95 8.55
N GLU A 118 -4.97 6.25 9.82
CA GLU A 118 -4.83 7.60 10.38
C GLU A 118 -3.68 7.66 11.37
N VAL A 119 -2.84 8.66 11.26
CA VAL A 119 -1.75 8.96 12.19
C VAL A 119 -2.08 10.28 12.88
N GLY A 120 -2.34 10.21 14.18
CA GLY A 120 -2.79 11.34 14.97
C GLY A 120 -1.66 12.13 15.62
N PRO A 121 -1.96 13.33 16.14
CA PRO A 121 -1.03 14.18 16.86
C PRO A 121 -0.32 13.44 18.00
N GLY A 122 1.01 13.52 18.06
CA GLY A 122 1.84 12.86 19.05
C GLY A 122 2.17 11.39 18.76
N ALA A 123 1.77 10.83 17.62
CA ALA A 123 2.24 9.52 17.20
C ALA A 123 3.75 9.55 16.93
N ARG A 124 4.49 8.56 17.46
CA ARG A 124 5.91 8.39 17.11
C ARG A 124 6.07 7.86 15.69
N GLU A 125 7.25 7.91 15.17
CA GLU A 125 7.58 7.21 13.93
C GLU A 125 7.48 5.69 14.09
N GLN A 126 7.10 5.03 13.02
CA GLN A 126 7.10 3.58 12.91
C GLN A 126 8.52 3.09 12.61
N VAL A 127 8.85 1.90 13.09
CA VAL A 127 10.11 1.24 12.73
C VAL A 127 10.14 1.00 11.23
N LEU A 128 11.28 1.35 10.60
CA LEU A 128 11.48 1.07 9.18
C LEU A 128 11.49 -0.43 8.93
N HIS A 129 10.73 -0.86 7.93
CA HIS A 129 10.55 -2.25 7.57
C HIS A 129 10.38 -2.41 6.05
N ARG A 130 10.37 -3.63 5.58
CA ARG A 130 10.02 -3.99 4.20
C ARG A 130 8.77 -4.87 4.22
N GLU A 131 7.83 -4.65 3.31
CA GLU A 131 6.65 -5.53 3.16
C GLU A 131 7.08 -6.99 2.88
N GLU A 132 8.20 -7.17 2.23
CA GLU A 132 8.74 -8.48 1.86
C GLU A 132 9.47 -9.21 2.98
N ASP A 133 9.59 -8.62 4.18
CA ASP A 133 10.25 -9.27 5.33
C ASP A 133 9.49 -10.52 5.82
N SER A 134 8.21 -10.66 5.46
CA SER A 134 7.43 -11.89 5.67
C SER A 134 7.89 -13.08 4.81
N PHE A 135 8.73 -12.86 3.79
CA PHE A 135 9.19 -13.87 2.81
C PHE A 135 10.70 -14.07 2.87
N THR A 136 11.26 -14.25 4.07
CA THR A 136 12.70 -14.32 4.34
C THR A 136 13.43 -15.50 3.69
N PHE A 137 12.71 -16.53 3.24
CA PHE A 137 13.30 -17.70 2.57
C PHE A 137 13.69 -17.46 1.10
N PHE A 138 13.33 -16.30 0.52
CA PHE A 138 13.85 -15.93 -0.80
C PHE A 138 15.24 -15.33 -0.69
N PRO A 139 16.22 -15.84 -1.48
CA PRO A 139 17.58 -15.27 -1.49
C PRO A 139 17.58 -13.85 -2.07
N VAL A 140 18.55 -13.06 -1.64
CA VAL A 140 18.81 -11.73 -2.23
C VAL A 140 19.92 -11.87 -3.30
N PRO A 141 19.77 -11.26 -4.51
CA PRO A 141 18.61 -10.47 -4.96
C PRO A 141 17.40 -11.37 -5.24
N ARG A 142 16.23 -10.90 -4.78
CA ARG A 142 14.96 -11.60 -5.01
C ARG A 142 14.13 -10.87 -6.08
N PRO A 143 13.19 -11.56 -6.74
CA PRO A 143 12.23 -10.90 -7.62
C PRO A 143 11.36 -9.92 -6.81
N ASN A 144 10.74 -8.96 -7.46
CA ASN A 144 9.71 -8.15 -6.81
C ASN A 144 8.54 -9.06 -6.42
N LEU A 145 8.26 -9.15 -5.13
CA LEU A 145 7.17 -9.96 -4.57
C LEU A 145 5.91 -9.13 -4.34
N ILE A 146 6.12 -7.85 -3.97
CA ILE A 146 5.06 -6.92 -3.56
C ILE A 146 5.29 -5.55 -4.23
N VAL A 147 4.20 -4.93 -4.65
CA VAL A 147 4.10 -3.50 -4.97
C VAL A 147 3.08 -2.89 -4.04
N ALA A 148 3.45 -1.81 -3.38
CA ALA A 148 2.59 -1.08 -2.46
C ALA A 148 2.23 0.30 -3.01
N SER A 149 1.06 0.80 -2.59
CA SER A 149 0.58 2.15 -2.90
C SER A 149 -0.09 2.79 -1.70
N MET A 150 0.29 4.02 -1.34
CA MET A 150 -0.33 4.83 -0.30
C MET A 150 -1.05 6.01 -0.95
N TRP A 151 -2.36 6.00 -0.89
CA TRP A 151 -3.26 7.02 -1.42
C TRP A 151 -3.50 8.10 -0.38
N ALA A 152 -3.10 9.33 -0.66
CA ALA A 152 -3.24 10.47 0.24
C ALA A 152 -4.67 10.98 0.25
N ILE A 153 -5.43 10.71 1.31
CA ILE A 153 -6.78 11.26 1.50
C ILE A 153 -6.69 12.68 2.09
N SER A 154 -5.73 12.93 2.98
CA SER A 154 -5.29 14.26 3.42
C SER A 154 -3.90 14.57 2.87
N ASP A 155 -3.42 15.80 3.02
CA ASP A 155 -2.03 16.13 2.72
C ASP A 155 -1.06 15.31 3.59
N PHE A 156 0.04 14.85 2.99
CA PHE A 156 1.16 14.23 3.68
C PHE A 156 2.30 15.25 3.76
N ARG A 157 2.65 15.63 4.97
CA ARG A 157 3.73 16.59 5.28
C ARG A 157 4.73 15.96 6.23
N SER A 158 5.95 16.46 6.23
CA SER A 158 7.02 15.98 7.12
C SER A 158 6.67 16.08 8.61
N ASP A 159 5.78 17.03 8.99
CA ASP A 159 5.35 17.25 10.38
C ASP A 159 4.12 16.43 10.80
N ASN A 160 3.36 15.83 9.86
CA ASN A 160 2.10 15.15 10.16
C ASN A 160 2.11 13.63 9.98
N GLY A 161 3.30 13.03 9.89
CA GLY A 161 3.42 11.58 9.76
C GLY A 161 3.42 11.10 8.31
N ALA A 162 3.91 11.89 7.35
CA ALA A 162 4.16 11.41 5.99
C ALA A 162 4.99 10.14 6.01
N THR A 163 4.74 9.24 5.06
CA THR A 163 5.51 7.99 4.95
C THR A 163 6.99 8.30 4.75
N LEU A 164 7.83 7.75 5.61
CA LEU A 164 9.27 7.78 5.48
C LEU A 164 9.69 6.71 4.46
N ILE A 165 10.56 7.07 3.55
CA ILE A 165 11.06 6.22 2.46
C ILE A 165 12.58 6.30 2.45
N VAL A 166 13.23 5.18 2.15
CA VAL A 166 14.67 5.13 1.88
C VAL A 166 14.87 4.76 0.41
N PRO A 167 14.92 5.74 -0.51
CA PRO A 167 15.02 5.46 -1.94
C PRO A 167 16.25 4.63 -2.28
N GLY A 168 16.10 3.65 -3.17
CA GLY A 168 17.19 2.73 -3.56
C GLY A 168 17.41 1.54 -2.62
N SER A 169 16.83 1.54 -1.41
CA SER A 169 17.06 0.51 -0.39
C SER A 169 16.54 -0.89 -0.76
N HIS A 170 15.67 -1.01 -1.75
CA HIS A 170 15.20 -2.29 -2.29
C HIS A 170 16.33 -3.10 -2.96
N LYS A 171 17.44 -2.45 -3.31
CA LYS A 171 18.64 -3.07 -3.89
C LYS A 171 19.75 -3.34 -2.87
N TRP A 172 19.52 -2.95 -1.60
CA TRP A 172 20.54 -3.09 -0.57
C TRP A 172 20.61 -4.49 0.01
N PRO A 173 21.78 -4.89 0.53
CA PRO A 173 21.85 -6.03 1.43
C PRO A 173 20.89 -5.87 2.60
N THR A 174 20.31 -6.99 3.05
CA THR A 174 19.25 -6.97 4.09
C THR A 174 19.72 -6.35 5.41
N GLU A 175 20.98 -6.54 5.75
CA GLU A 175 21.61 -6.05 6.98
C GLU A 175 22.00 -4.57 6.95
N ARG A 176 21.89 -3.88 5.80
CA ARG A 176 22.24 -2.46 5.71
C ARG A 176 21.19 -1.60 6.42
N VAL A 177 21.65 -0.84 7.40
CA VAL A 177 20.85 0.16 8.11
C VAL A 177 21.02 1.53 7.41
N PRO A 178 19.94 2.28 7.15
CA PRO A 178 20.03 3.61 6.56
C PRO A 178 20.64 4.62 7.53
N GLU A 179 21.38 5.58 6.98
CA GLU A 179 21.77 6.78 7.71
C GLU A 179 20.60 7.78 7.71
N SER A 180 20.55 8.69 8.71
CA SER A 180 19.42 9.61 8.86
C SER A 180 19.17 10.49 7.64
N HIS A 181 20.21 10.85 6.88
CA HIS A 181 20.09 11.67 5.67
C HIS A 181 19.53 10.90 4.46
N GLU A 182 19.49 9.57 4.50
CA GLU A 182 18.91 8.71 3.45
C GLU A 182 17.41 8.49 3.63
N ILE A 183 16.86 8.87 4.80
CA ILE A 183 15.44 8.70 5.12
C ILE A 183 14.70 9.98 4.71
N VAL A 184 13.80 9.87 3.74
CA VAL A 184 13.10 11.00 3.14
C VAL A 184 11.59 10.90 3.39
N PRO A 185 10.93 11.94 3.93
CA PRO A 185 9.48 11.96 4.03
C PRO A 185 8.86 12.12 2.63
N ALA A 186 7.91 11.27 2.29
CA ALA A 186 7.15 11.35 1.04
C ALA A 186 6.04 12.41 1.18
N GLU A 187 6.44 13.68 1.09
CA GLU A 187 5.50 14.80 1.11
C GLU A 187 4.69 14.84 -0.19
N MET A 188 3.38 14.92 -0.08
CA MET A 188 2.49 14.96 -1.23
C MET A 188 1.13 15.57 -0.90
N PRO A 189 0.53 16.34 -1.83
CA PRO A 189 -0.81 16.87 -1.63
C PRO A 189 -1.87 15.76 -1.65
N ALA A 190 -2.98 16.02 -1.00
CA ALA A 190 -4.14 15.15 -1.02
C ALA A 190 -4.58 14.82 -2.46
N GLY A 191 -4.93 13.56 -2.70
CA GLY A 191 -5.23 13.02 -4.04
C GLY A 191 -4.01 12.48 -4.78
N SER A 192 -2.82 12.51 -4.17
CA SER A 192 -1.61 11.88 -4.70
C SER A 192 -1.47 10.43 -4.23
N VAL A 193 -0.58 9.69 -4.86
CA VAL A 193 -0.24 8.31 -4.49
C VAL A 193 1.26 8.15 -4.44
N LEU A 194 1.77 7.59 -3.35
CA LEU A 194 3.13 7.06 -3.25
C LEU A 194 3.11 5.58 -3.60
N PHE A 195 3.88 5.17 -4.58
CA PHE A 195 4.16 3.76 -4.90
C PHE A 195 5.54 3.37 -4.41
N TRP A 196 5.70 2.12 -3.93
CA TRP A 196 7.00 1.55 -3.60
C TRP A 196 7.07 0.04 -3.81
N SER A 197 8.28 -0.46 -4.07
CA SER A 197 8.60 -1.90 -4.09
C SER A 197 8.55 -2.46 -2.68
N GLY A 198 7.99 -3.65 -2.51
CA GLY A 198 7.91 -4.32 -1.21
C GLY A 198 9.26 -4.55 -0.52
N GLY A 199 10.34 -4.54 -1.29
CA GLY A 199 11.72 -4.60 -0.75
C GLY A 199 12.27 -3.26 -0.25
N LEU A 200 11.54 -2.14 -0.40
CA LEU A 200 12.00 -0.81 0.02
C LEU A 200 11.79 -0.59 1.52
N LEU A 201 12.80 -0.06 2.21
CA LEU A 201 12.67 0.37 3.60
C LEU A 201 11.73 1.58 3.70
N HIS A 202 10.70 1.46 4.53
CA HIS A 202 9.71 2.51 4.75
C HIS A 202 9.05 2.40 6.13
N GLY A 203 8.29 3.43 6.50
CA GLY A 203 7.52 3.46 7.74
C GLY A 203 6.68 4.74 7.84
N ALA A 204 5.76 4.84 8.78
CA ALA A 204 5.08 6.10 9.06
C ALA A 204 6.03 7.07 9.78
N GLY A 205 6.04 8.32 9.39
CA GLY A 205 6.74 9.38 10.12
C GLY A 205 6.03 9.75 11.42
N ALA A 206 6.75 10.43 12.32
CA ALA A 206 6.16 11.00 13.51
C ALA A 206 5.17 12.12 13.16
N ASN A 207 4.08 12.22 13.91
CA ASN A 207 3.13 13.32 13.78
C ASN A 207 3.32 14.32 14.92
N THR A 208 4.02 15.39 14.64
CA THR A 208 4.25 16.52 15.57
C THR A 208 3.27 17.67 15.37
N SER A 209 2.38 17.55 14.37
CA SER A 209 1.35 18.53 14.06
C SER A 209 0.11 18.39 14.96
N GLN A 210 -0.91 19.20 14.72
CA GLN A 210 -2.21 19.09 15.37
C GLN A 210 -3.25 18.37 14.52
N ASP A 211 -2.89 17.96 13.28
CA ASP A 211 -3.80 17.36 12.31
C ASP A 211 -3.64 15.84 12.26
N TRP A 212 -4.72 15.13 11.96
CA TRP A 212 -4.67 13.71 11.62
C TRP A 212 -4.28 13.54 10.14
N ARG A 213 -3.25 12.74 9.88
CA ARG A 213 -2.90 12.34 8.50
C ARG A 213 -3.68 11.09 8.13
N TYR A 214 -4.41 11.14 7.02
CA TYR A 214 -5.27 10.07 6.55
C TYR A 214 -4.83 9.55 5.20
N GLY A 215 -4.62 8.22 5.09
CA GLY A 215 -4.26 7.53 3.86
C GLY A 215 -4.91 6.16 3.74
N VAL A 216 -4.96 5.66 2.51
CA VAL A 216 -5.37 4.30 2.17
C VAL A 216 -4.19 3.57 1.56
N ILE A 217 -3.77 2.47 2.18
CA ILE A 217 -2.74 1.59 1.63
C ILE A 217 -3.40 0.41 0.90
N LEU A 218 -2.91 0.13 -0.29
CA LEU A 218 -3.21 -1.05 -1.07
C LEU A 218 -1.89 -1.69 -1.48
N THR A 219 -1.70 -2.95 -1.15
CA THR A 219 -0.54 -3.71 -1.60
C THR A 219 -0.96 -4.84 -2.51
N TYR A 220 -0.12 -5.16 -3.49
CA TYR A 220 -0.33 -6.21 -4.47
C TYR A 220 0.85 -7.16 -4.41
N SER A 221 0.59 -8.47 -4.43
CA SER A 221 1.62 -9.50 -4.41
C SER A 221 1.51 -10.42 -5.63
N LEU A 222 2.56 -11.22 -5.85
CA LEU A 222 2.49 -12.30 -6.82
C LEU A 222 1.28 -13.21 -6.51
N GLY A 223 0.53 -13.61 -7.53
CA GLY A 223 -0.74 -14.33 -7.37
C GLY A 223 -0.62 -15.72 -6.74
N TRP A 224 0.59 -16.25 -6.59
CA TRP A 224 0.86 -17.52 -5.93
C TRP A 224 1.38 -17.38 -4.49
N LEU A 225 1.56 -16.15 -3.98
CA LEU A 225 1.89 -15.91 -2.58
C LEU A 225 0.63 -15.90 -1.70
N ARG A 226 0.78 -16.28 -0.43
CA ARG A 226 -0.28 -16.10 0.55
C ARG A 226 -0.50 -14.61 0.81
N GLN A 227 -1.74 -14.14 0.68
CA GLN A 227 -2.14 -12.77 1.03
C GLN A 227 -1.98 -12.53 2.54
N GLU A 228 -1.61 -11.33 2.95
CA GLU A 228 -1.63 -10.90 4.36
C GLU A 228 -3.07 -10.79 4.86
N GLU A 229 -3.94 -10.14 4.09
CA GLU A 229 -5.37 -10.03 4.37
C GLU A 229 -6.14 -11.18 3.69
N ASN A 230 -6.96 -11.90 4.44
CA ASN A 230 -7.72 -13.02 3.90
C ASN A 230 -9.02 -12.54 3.24
N GLN A 231 -8.92 -12.11 1.97
CA GLN A 231 -10.05 -11.60 1.20
C GLN A 231 -11.22 -12.59 1.10
N TYR A 232 -10.94 -13.90 1.16
CA TYR A 232 -11.98 -14.94 1.05
C TYR A 232 -12.87 -15.03 2.30
N LEU A 233 -12.34 -14.58 3.47
CA LEU A 233 -13.10 -14.49 4.71
C LEU A 233 -13.69 -13.10 4.93
N ASP A 234 -12.98 -12.06 4.51
CA ASP A 234 -13.38 -10.67 4.74
C ASP A 234 -14.47 -10.19 3.78
N VAL A 235 -14.61 -10.83 2.59
CA VAL A 235 -15.59 -10.44 1.59
C VAL A 235 -16.70 -11.50 1.48
N PRO A 236 -17.91 -11.23 2.01
CA PRO A 236 -19.04 -12.15 1.89
C PRO A 236 -19.40 -12.45 0.44
N ALA A 237 -19.87 -13.67 0.16
CA ALA A 237 -20.18 -14.14 -1.20
C ALA A 237 -21.15 -13.21 -1.97
N GLU A 238 -22.13 -12.63 -1.26
CA GLU A 238 -23.08 -11.66 -1.84
C GLU A 238 -22.39 -10.35 -2.27
N GLN A 239 -21.32 -9.94 -1.61
CA GLN A 239 -20.53 -8.78 -2.01
C GLN A 239 -19.57 -9.14 -3.14
N VAL A 240 -18.95 -10.32 -3.11
CA VAL A 240 -18.15 -10.82 -4.25
C VAL A 240 -18.97 -10.79 -5.53
N ALA A 241 -20.27 -11.20 -5.47
CA ALA A 241 -21.14 -11.17 -6.64
C ALA A 241 -21.29 -9.78 -7.27
N ARG A 242 -21.17 -8.71 -6.46
CA ARG A 242 -21.31 -7.29 -6.90
C ARG A 242 -20.01 -6.66 -7.40
N LEU A 243 -18.85 -7.21 -7.04
CA LEU A 243 -17.56 -6.70 -7.50
C LEU A 243 -17.43 -6.85 -9.02
N SER A 244 -16.79 -5.89 -9.66
CA SER A 244 -16.47 -5.98 -11.08
C SER A 244 -15.54 -7.18 -11.38
N PRO A 245 -15.56 -7.74 -12.61
CA PRO A 245 -14.68 -8.85 -12.97
C PRO A 245 -13.20 -8.55 -12.70
N LYS A 246 -12.75 -7.31 -12.97
CA LYS A 246 -11.36 -6.91 -12.74
C LYS A 246 -11.00 -6.90 -11.25
N VAL A 247 -11.89 -6.42 -10.40
CA VAL A 247 -11.68 -6.44 -8.93
C VAL A 247 -11.68 -7.87 -8.41
N LYS A 248 -12.59 -8.75 -8.88
CA LYS A 248 -12.59 -10.18 -8.52
C LYS A 248 -11.26 -10.84 -8.85
N GLN A 249 -10.75 -10.59 -10.06
CA GLN A 249 -9.45 -11.10 -10.50
C GLN A 249 -8.33 -10.63 -9.56
N ILE A 250 -8.23 -9.32 -9.33
CA ILE A 250 -7.19 -8.73 -8.48
C ILE A 250 -7.33 -9.18 -7.01
N ALA A 251 -8.55 -9.32 -6.50
CA ALA A 251 -8.78 -9.81 -5.13
C ALA A 251 -8.44 -11.30 -4.93
N GLY A 252 -8.16 -12.03 -6.01
CA GLY A 252 -7.75 -13.43 -5.95
C GLY A 252 -8.93 -14.41 -5.97
N PHE A 253 -10.15 -13.98 -6.34
CA PHE A 253 -11.32 -14.87 -6.46
C PHE A 253 -11.28 -15.73 -7.74
N GLU A 254 -10.32 -15.50 -8.63
CA GLU A 254 -10.06 -16.34 -9.78
C GLU A 254 -8.88 -17.29 -9.50
N MET A 255 -8.88 -18.45 -10.15
CA MET A 255 -7.80 -19.42 -9.99
C MET A 255 -6.49 -18.91 -10.59
N TYR A 256 -5.39 -19.07 -9.86
CA TYR A 256 -4.03 -18.96 -10.37
C TYR A 256 -3.54 -20.37 -10.76
N ARG A 257 -3.68 -20.76 -12.02
CA ARG A 257 -3.53 -22.16 -12.50
C ARG A 257 -4.45 -23.11 -11.71
N ALA A 258 -3.86 -23.95 -10.86
CA ALA A 258 -4.57 -24.88 -9.97
C ALA A 258 -4.74 -24.34 -8.54
N LEU A 259 -4.13 -23.19 -8.22
CA LEU A 259 -4.25 -22.59 -6.89
C LEU A 259 -5.56 -21.83 -6.78
N GLY A 260 -6.19 -21.88 -5.61
CA GLY A 260 -7.49 -21.24 -5.38
C GLY A 260 -8.68 -22.03 -5.93
N PHE A 261 -8.49 -23.32 -6.23
CA PHE A 261 -9.62 -24.18 -6.65
C PHE A 261 -10.71 -24.21 -5.57
N HIS A 262 -11.93 -24.03 -6.01
CA HIS A 262 -13.14 -24.14 -5.20
C HIS A 262 -14.17 -25.01 -5.95
N ASP A 263 -14.77 -25.97 -5.25
CA ASP A 263 -15.85 -26.78 -5.78
C ASP A 263 -17.20 -26.14 -5.40
N PRO A 264 -17.93 -25.53 -6.35
CA PRO A 264 -19.20 -24.89 -6.05
C PRO A 264 -20.29 -25.89 -5.64
N SER A 265 -20.10 -27.19 -5.89
CA SER A 265 -21.06 -28.24 -5.48
C SER A 265 -20.91 -28.67 -4.03
N SER A 266 -19.81 -28.27 -3.35
CA SER A 266 -19.52 -28.67 -1.96
C SER A 266 -20.43 -28.05 -0.90
N GLY A 267 -21.36 -27.17 -1.28
CA GLY A 267 -22.45 -26.65 -0.45
C GLY A 267 -21.98 -26.04 0.86
N SER A 268 -21.39 -24.86 0.80
CA SER A 268 -21.14 -24.01 1.98
C SER A 268 -22.09 -22.85 2.00
#